data_91586dd848a6dccc012b5372b0fd8082
#
_entry.id   91586dd848a6dccc012b5372b0fd8082
#
_cell.length_a   1.000
_cell.length_b   1.000
_cell.length_c   1.000
_cell.angle_alpha   90.00
_cell.angle_beta   90.00
_cell.angle_gamma   90.00
#
_symmetry.space_group_name_H-M   'P 1'
#
loop_
_entity.id
_entity.type
_entity.pdbx_description
1 polymer ?
#
loop_
_entity_poly.entity_id
_entity_poly.type
_entity_poly.pdbx_seq_one_letter_code
_entity_poly.pdbx_strand_id
1 'polypeptide(L)'
;QMAARELVRGLAHEIKNPLGGLRGAAQLLAKSLPDPALNEYTQVIIEQADRLRVLVDRLLGPQHPGTKTFQSIHHVVERVAQLITLECPENVTLLKDYDPSLPELSHYPDQIEQVLLNITRNALQAVEKTGGTIILRTRTAFQVTLQGERHRLVARIDVIDTGAGIPPHLQDTLFYPMVSGREGGNGLGLSIARSLVDQHAGKIEFTSWPGNTEFSIYLPIK
;
A
#
# COMPACT_ATOMS: atom_id res chain seq x y z
N GLN A 1 11.98 17.45 3.15
CA GLN A 1 10.90 16.47 2.86
C GLN A 1 9.63 17.13 2.31
N MET A 2 9.23 18.31 2.80
CA MET A 2 8.05 19.04 2.28
C MET A 2 8.23 19.47 0.83
N ALA A 3 9.37 20.06 0.48
CA ALA A 3 9.67 20.50 -0.89
C ALA A 3 9.67 19.35 -1.91
N ALA A 4 10.18 18.16 -1.54
CA ALA A 4 10.16 16.99 -2.42
C ALA A 4 8.72 16.47 -2.68
N ARG A 5 7.82 16.59 -1.70
CA ARG A 5 6.41 16.20 -1.84
C ARG A 5 5.64 17.18 -2.75
N GLU A 6 5.87 18.47 -2.61
CA GLU A 6 5.27 19.48 -3.49
C GLU A 6 5.73 19.29 -4.93
N LEU A 7 7.00 18.97 -5.12
CA LEU A 7 7.59 18.69 -6.43
C LEU A 7 6.96 17.42 -7.06
N VAL A 8 6.81 16.34 -6.29
CA VAL A 8 6.13 15.11 -6.74
C VAL A 8 4.66 15.37 -7.07
N ARG A 9 3.97 16.21 -6.27
CA ARG A 9 2.58 16.60 -6.54
C ARG A 9 2.45 17.44 -7.82
N GLY A 10 3.35 18.40 -8.04
CA GLY A 10 3.42 19.19 -9.27
C GLY A 10 3.66 18.31 -10.48
N LEU A 11 4.67 17.45 -10.44
CA LEU A 11 4.99 16.49 -11.51
C LEU A 11 3.82 15.56 -11.83
N ALA A 12 3.11 15.08 -10.81
CA ALA A 12 1.98 14.20 -11.04
C ALA A 12 0.79 14.89 -11.74
N HIS A 13 0.52 16.16 -11.40
CA HIS A 13 -0.46 16.96 -12.15
C HIS A 13 0.00 17.19 -13.60
N GLU A 14 1.28 17.47 -13.82
CA GLU A 14 1.85 17.61 -15.16
C GLU A 14 1.85 16.31 -15.97
N ILE A 15 1.93 15.14 -15.33
CA ILE A 15 1.82 13.84 -16.00
C ILE A 15 0.36 13.48 -16.30
N LYS A 16 -0.58 13.79 -15.40
CA LYS A 16 -2.01 13.52 -15.63
C LYS A 16 -2.59 14.26 -16.81
N ASN A 17 -2.13 15.48 -17.04
CA ASN A 17 -2.61 16.31 -18.14
C ASN A 17 -2.37 15.67 -19.52
N PRO A 18 -1.12 15.29 -19.92
CA PRO A 18 -0.89 14.61 -21.18
C PRO A 18 -1.57 13.23 -21.25
N LEU A 19 -1.69 12.49 -20.16
CA LEU A 19 -2.42 11.22 -20.13
C LEU A 19 -3.91 11.43 -20.45
N GLY A 20 -4.52 12.47 -19.90
CA GLY A 20 -5.89 12.87 -20.24
C GLY A 20 -6.05 13.24 -21.73
N GLY A 21 -5.07 13.96 -22.28
CA GLY A 21 -5.01 14.28 -23.70
C GLY A 21 -4.90 13.04 -24.59
N LEU A 22 -3.98 12.12 -24.27
CA LEU A 22 -3.81 10.86 -25.01
C LEU A 22 -5.09 10.01 -24.98
N ARG A 23 -5.71 9.88 -23.80
CA ARG A 23 -6.97 9.17 -23.64
C ARG A 23 -8.08 9.78 -24.50
N GLY A 24 -8.24 11.11 -24.44
CA GLY A 24 -9.25 11.84 -25.22
C GLY A 24 -9.03 11.70 -26.73
N ALA A 25 -7.77 11.83 -27.19
CA ALA A 25 -7.41 11.64 -28.58
C ALA A 25 -7.71 10.22 -29.09
N ALA A 26 -7.37 9.20 -28.29
CA ALA A 26 -7.67 7.80 -28.63
C ALA A 26 -9.19 7.55 -28.69
N GLN A 27 -9.98 8.14 -27.79
CA GLN A 27 -11.45 8.05 -27.82
C GLN A 27 -12.06 8.72 -29.06
N LEU A 28 -11.55 9.87 -29.47
CA LEU A 28 -11.98 10.54 -30.69
C LEU A 28 -11.60 9.73 -31.94
N LEU A 29 -10.38 9.19 -31.95
CA LEU A 29 -9.91 8.34 -33.04
C LEU A 29 -10.76 7.10 -33.19
N ALA A 30 -11.10 6.41 -32.09
CA ALA A 30 -11.97 5.23 -32.09
C ALA A 30 -13.34 5.51 -32.72
N LYS A 31 -13.89 6.73 -32.52
CA LYS A 31 -15.16 7.13 -33.14
C LYS A 31 -15.06 7.45 -34.62
N SER A 32 -13.86 7.76 -35.10
CA SER A 32 -13.61 8.24 -36.47
C SER A 32 -13.04 7.15 -37.38
N LEU A 33 -12.60 6.01 -36.81
CA LEU A 33 -12.03 4.91 -37.59
C LEU A 33 -13.13 4.14 -38.33
N PRO A 34 -12.99 3.95 -39.67
CA PRO A 34 -13.95 3.18 -40.45
C PRO A 34 -13.84 1.66 -40.25
N ASP A 35 -12.69 1.19 -39.82
CA ASP A 35 -12.42 -0.24 -39.61
C ASP A 35 -12.50 -0.61 -38.12
N PRO A 36 -13.47 -1.47 -37.72
CA PRO A 36 -13.61 -1.93 -36.36
C PRO A 36 -12.36 -2.66 -35.80
N ALA A 37 -11.54 -3.26 -36.65
CA ALA A 37 -10.30 -3.94 -36.22
C ALA A 37 -9.27 -2.94 -35.63
N LEU A 38 -9.29 -1.69 -36.05
CA LEU A 38 -8.41 -0.65 -35.54
C LEU A 38 -8.86 -0.13 -34.17
N ASN A 39 -10.09 -0.40 -33.75
CA ASN A 39 -10.58 -0.03 -32.41
C ASN A 39 -9.85 -0.78 -31.29
N GLU A 40 -9.32 -1.96 -31.57
CA GLU A 40 -8.50 -2.70 -30.60
C GLU A 40 -7.25 -1.90 -30.18
N TYR A 41 -6.58 -1.24 -31.13
CA TYR A 41 -5.41 -0.41 -30.84
C TYR A 41 -5.77 0.84 -30.03
N THR A 42 -6.89 1.49 -30.35
CA THR A 42 -7.35 2.66 -29.58
C THR A 42 -7.76 2.25 -28.17
N GLN A 43 -8.36 1.10 -28.00
CA GLN A 43 -8.71 0.56 -26.70
C GLN A 43 -7.46 0.29 -25.84
N VAL A 44 -6.41 -0.31 -26.41
CA VAL A 44 -5.13 -0.51 -25.74
C VAL A 44 -4.53 0.82 -25.28
N ILE A 45 -4.55 1.87 -26.09
CA ILE A 45 -4.05 3.20 -25.71
C ILE A 45 -4.85 3.76 -24.54
N ILE A 46 -6.18 3.66 -24.57
CA ILE A 46 -7.05 4.12 -23.47
C ILE A 46 -6.72 3.37 -22.18
N GLU A 47 -6.63 2.07 -22.24
CA GLU A 47 -6.32 1.22 -21.07
C GLU A 47 -4.94 1.54 -20.49
N GLN A 48 -3.92 1.74 -21.32
CA GLN A 48 -2.60 2.11 -20.85
C GLN A 48 -2.57 3.52 -20.23
N ALA A 49 -3.28 4.48 -20.82
CA ALA A 49 -3.41 5.82 -20.26
C ALA A 49 -4.12 5.82 -18.91
N ASP A 50 -5.21 5.05 -18.78
CA ASP A 50 -5.94 4.90 -17.52
C ASP A 50 -5.08 4.16 -16.47
N ARG A 51 -4.32 3.14 -16.87
CA ARG A 51 -3.37 2.44 -16.00
C ARG A 51 -2.28 3.38 -15.47
N LEU A 52 -1.67 4.18 -16.33
CA LEU A 52 -0.67 5.17 -15.94
C LEU A 52 -1.25 6.23 -15.01
N ARG A 53 -2.46 6.69 -15.25
CA ARG A 53 -3.16 7.64 -14.38
C ARG A 53 -3.36 7.06 -12.98
N VAL A 54 -3.80 5.79 -12.87
CA VAL A 54 -3.94 5.10 -11.58
C VAL A 54 -2.59 4.96 -10.86
N LEU A 55 -1.49 4.71 -11.60
CA LEU A 55 -0.14 4.67 -11.02
C LEU A 55 0.30 6.01 -10.47
N VAL A 56 0.03 7.11 -11.21
CA VAL A 56 0.31 8.47 -10.76
C VAL A 56 -0.53 8.84 -9.53
N ASP A 57 -1.82 8.46 -9.50
CA ASP A 57 -2.68 8.67 -8.33
C ASP A 57 -2.17 7.90 -7.09
N ARG A 58 -1.68 6.68 -7.28
CA ARG A 58 -1.07 5.90 -6.20
C ARG A 58 0.24 6.52 -5.69
N LEU A 59 1.05 7.12 -6.57
CA LEU A 59 2.28 7.84 -6.18
C LEU A 59 2.00 9.05 -5.29
N LEU A 60 0.90 9.75 -5.58
CA LEU A 60 0.48 10.91 -4.79
C LEU A 60 -0.08 10.53 -3.42
N GLY A 61 -0.55 9.31 -3.27
CA GLY A 61 -1.40 8.93 -2.14
C GLY A 61 -2.76 9.65 -2.17
N PRO A 62 -3.60 9.49 -1.14
CA PRO A 62 -4.88 10.19 -1.06
C PRO A 62 -4.66 11.71 -1.14
N GLN A 63 -5.26 12.35 -2.14
CA GLN A 63 -5.08 13.79 -2.42
C GLN A 63 -5.65 14.67 -1.31
N HIS A 64 -6.61 14.16 -0.55
CA HIS A 64 -7.13 14.76 0.65
C HIS A 64 -6.94 13.74 1.78
N PRO A 65 -6.13 14.03 2.78
CA PRO A 65 -6.20 13.23 3.99
C PRO A 65 -7.64 13.34 4.48
N GLY A 66 -8.32 12.22 4.64
CA GLY A 66 -9.64 12.18 5.26
C GLY A 66 -9.63 12.89 6.62
N THR A 67 -10.75 12.92 7.31
CA THR A 67 -10.77 13.49 8.66
C THR A 67 -9.94 12.61 9.58
N LYS A 68 -9.01 13.23 10.32
CA LYS A 68 -8.29 12.56 11.39
C LYS A 68 -9.27 12.23 12.51
N THR A 69 -9.35 10.96 12.89
CA THR A 69 -10.30 10.48 13.91
C THR A 69 -9.54 9.87 15.08
N PHE A 70 -10.10 10.01 16.30
CA PHE A 70 -9.64 9.31 17.49
C PHE A 70 -10.55 8.09 17.69
N GLN A 71 -10.02 6.92 17.40
CA GLN A 71 -10.78 5.66 17.45
C GLN A 71 -9.86 4.45 17.55
N SER A 72 -10.46 3.28 17.81
CA SER A 72 -9.72 2.02 17.78
C SER A 72 -9.19 1.71 16.39
N ILE A 73 -7.91 1.38 16.30
CA ILE A 73 -7.25 0.96 15.06
C ILE A 73 -7.83 -0.36 14.53
N HIS A 74 -8.43 -1.17 15.41
CA HIS A 74 -9.04 -2.45 15.04
C HIS A 74 -10.17 -2.28 14.00
N HIS A 75 -10.86 -1.14 13.97
CA HIS A 75 -11.86 -0.87 12.93
C HIS A 75 -11.25 -0.89 11.52
N VAL A 76 -10.05 -0.33 11.38
CA VAL A 76 -9.33 -0.33 10.10
C VAL A 76 -8.76 -1.71 9.80
N VAL A 77 -8.11 -2.34 10.78
CA VAL A 77 -7.52 -3.68 10.61
C VAL A 77 -8.59 -4.70 10.23
N GLU A 78 -9.76 -4.64 10.86
CA GLU A 78 -10.88 -5.54 10.56
C GLU A 78 -11.46 -5.33 9.17
N ARG A 79 -11.57 -4.08 8.70
CA ARG A 79 -11.99 -3.77 7.34
C ARG A 79 -11.02 -4.34 6.31
N VAL A 80 -9.72 -4.20 6.55
CA VAL A 80 -8.68 -4.82 5.71
C VAL A 80 -8.79 -6.34 5.73
N ALA A 81 -8.98 -6.93 6.91
CA ALA A 81 -9.16 -8.38 7.03
C ALA A 81 -10.33 -8.89 6.19
N GLN A 82 -11.48 -8.18 6.22
CA GLN A 82 -12.65 -8.53 5.42
C GLN A 82 -12.36 -8.47 3.92
N LEU A 83 -11.71 -7.39 3.45
CA LEU A 83 -11.36 -7.23 2.04
C LEU A 83 -10.40 -8.32 1.57
N ILE A 84 -9.36 -8.59 2.33
CA ILE A 84 -8.36 -9.61 2.00
C ILE A 84 -8.96 -11.02 2.02
N THR A 85 -9.88 -11.30 2.95
CA THR A 85 -10.59 -12.60 3.00
C THR A 85 -11.32 -12.88 1.69
N LEU A 86 -11.89 -11.85 1.05
CA LEU A 86 -12.56 -12.00 -0.26
C LEU A 86 -11.57 -12.25 -1.42
N GLU A 87 -10.32 -11.81 -1.26
CA GLU A 87 -9.26 -11.98 -2.26
C GLU A 87 -8.46 -13.28 -2.04
N CYS A 88 -8.56 -13.92 -0.86
CA CYS A 88 -7.79 -15.12 -0.52
C CYS A 88 -8.27 -16.34 -1.31
N PRO A 89 -7.38 -17.09 -1.98
CA PRO A 89 -7.70 -18.39 -2.54
C PRO A 89 -7.83 -19.44 -1.41
N GLU A 90 -8.44 -20.59 -1.71
CA GLU A 90 -8.74 -21.65 -0.73
C GLU A 90 -7.51 -22.20 0.02
N ASN A 91 -6.33 -22.12 -0.59
CA ASN A 91 -5.06 -22.60 0.00
C ASN A 91 -4.38 -21.57 0.90
N VAL A 92 -4.98 -20.40 1.13
CA VAL A 92 -4.45 -19.35 2.00
C VAL A 92 -5.36 -19.12 3.19
N THR A 93 -4.77 -19.12 4.38
CA THR A 93 -5.49 -18.86 5.64
C THR A 93 -5.14 -17.48 6.17
N LEU A 94 -6.14 -16.65 6.45
CA LEU A 94 -5.99 -15.38 7.14
C LEU A 94 -6.34 -15.54 8.63
N LEU A 95 -5.38 -15.28 9.50
CA LEU A 95 -5.55 -15.30 10.96
C LEU A 95 -5.56 -13.89 11.54
N LYS A 96 -6.34 -13.70 12.59
CA LYS A 96 -6.46 -12.45 13.34
C LYS A 96 -5.99 -12.68 14.77
N ASP A 97 -5.02 -11.88 15.22
CA ASP A 97 -4.44 -11.97 16.57
C ASP A 97 -4.36 -10.56 17.17
N TYR A 98 -5.49 -10.09 17.69
CA TYR A 98 -5.64 -8.73 18.17
C TYR A 98 -5.49 -8.62 19.68
N ASP A 99 -4.76 -7.58 20.11
CA ASP A 99 -4.67 -7.16 21.51
C ASP A 99 -5.87 -6.27 21.86
N PRO A 100 -6.85 -6.77 22.64
CA PRO A 100 -8.04 -5.99 22.97
C PRO A 100 -7.73 -4.81 23.91
N SER A 101 -6.56 -4.79 24.53
CA SER A 101 -6.14 -3.72 25.45
C SER A 101 -5.51 -2.51 24.73
N LEU A 102 -5.33 -2.59 23.41
CA LEU A 102 -4.73 -1.52 22.62
C LEU A 102 -5.60 -0.26 22.68
N PRO A 103 -5.07 0.88 23.19
CA PRO A 103 -5.84 2.11 23.30
C PRO A 103 -6.24 2.68 21.94
N GLU A 104 -7.27 3.52 21.94
CA GLU A 104 -7.60 4.36 20.79
C GLU A 104 -6.48 5.32 20.47
N LEU A 105 -6.32 5.66 19.20
CA LEU A 105 -5.30 6.58 18.72
C LEU A 105 -5.82 7.47 17.60
N SER A 106 -5.19 8.61 17.46
CA SER A 106 -5.51 9.61 16.45
C SER A 106 -4.86 9.24 15.11
N HIS A 107 -5.68 8.92 14.10
CA HIS A 107 -5.17 8.52 12.77
C HIS A 107 -6.12 8.93 11.64
N TYR A 108 -5.66 8.82 10.41
CA TYR A 108 -6.47 8.94 9.19
C TYR A 108 -6.86 7.52 8.73
N PRO A 109 -8.10 7.06 8.95
CA PRO A 109 -8.50 5.67 8.69
C PRO A 109 -8.22 5.20 7.26
N ASP A 110 -8.53 6.02 6.27
CA ASP A 110 -8.34 5.68 4.85
C ASP A 110 -6.87 5.52 4.48
N GLN A 111 -5.97 6.31 5.12
CA GLN A 111 -4.53 6.20 4.88
C GLN A 111 -3.97 4.93 5.53
N ILE A 112 -4.38 4.61 6.75
CA ILE A 112 -3.94 3.37 7.42
C ILE A 112 -4.51 2.15 6.70
N GLU A 113 -5.76 2.20 6.24
CA GLU A 113 -6.34 1.15 5.39
C GLU A 113 -5.48 0.91 4.14
N GLN A 114 -5.09 1.96 3.44
CA GLN A 114 -4.22 1.87 2.27
C GLN A 114 -2.85 1.26 2.61
N VAL A 115 -2.24 1.66 3.74
CA VAL A 115 -0.98 1.07 4.23
C VAL A 115 -1.14 -0.43 4.41
N LEU A 116 -2.15 -0.84 5.16
CA LEU A 116 -2.40 -2.24 5.48
C LEU A 116 -2.75 -3.06 4.25
N LEU A 117 -3.59 -2.54 3.35
CA LEU A 117 -3.91 -3.22 2.08
C LEU A 117 -2.67 -3.42 1.21
N ASN A 118 -1.80 -2.42 1.10
CA ASN A 118 -0.57 -2.55 0.32
C ASN A 118 0.35 -3.65 0.87
N ILE A 119 0.51 -3.71 2.19
CA ILE A 119 1.38 -4.70 2.84
C ILE A 119 0.72 -6.08 2.81
N THR A 120 -0.59 -6.18 3.13
CA THR A 120 -1.28 -7.48 3.21
C THR A 120 -1.45 -8.10 1.82
N ARG A 121 -1.65 -7.30 0.76
CA ARG A 121 -1.63 -7.81 -0.62
C ARG A 121 -0.26 -8.32 -1.04
N ASN A 122 0.83 -7.70 -0.58
CA ASN A 122 2.18 -8.23 -0.79
C ASN A 122 2.36 -9.57 -0.07
N ALA A 123 1.84 -9.72 1.15
CA ALA A 123 1.81 -10.97 1.89
C ALA A 123 0.98 -12.04 1.15
N LEU A 124 -0.23 -11.69 0.69
CA LEU A 124 -1.08 -12.59 -0.10
C LEU A 124 -0.36 -13.10 -1.35
N GLN A 125 0.24 -12.20 -2.12
CA GLN A 125 1.02 -12.57 -3.30
C GLN A 125 2.23 -13.45 -2.99
N ALA A 126 2.79 -13.39 -1.76
CA ALA A 126 3.90 -14.25 -1.35
C ALA A 126 3.47 -15.69 -1.10
N VAL A 127 2.20 -15.93 -0.77
CA VAL A 127 1.67 -17.26 -0.40
C VAL A 127 0.63 -17.80 -1.38
N GLU A 128 0.04 -16.98 -2.26
CA GLU A 128 -1.08 -17.40 -3.12
C GLU A 128 -0.80 -18.62 -4.00
N LYS A 129 0.44 -18.76 -4.50
CA LYS A 129 0.82 -19.87 -5.40
C LYS A 129 1.13 -21.16 -4.67
N THR A 130 1.74 -21.06 -3.50
CA THR A 130 2.22 -22.22 -2.72
C THR A 130 1.29 -22.61 -1.57
N GLY A 131 0.32 -21.75 -1.28
CA GLY A 131 -0.45 -21.81 -0.06
C GLY A 131 0.33 -21.24 1.12
N GLY A 132 -0.37 -20.94 2.20
CA GLY A 132 0.25 -20.45 3.42
C GLY A 132 -0.70 -19.68 4.34
N THR A 133 -0.10 -19.00 5.30
CA THR A 133 -0.84 -18.25 6.32
C THR A 133 -0.43 -16.79 6.31
N ILE A 134 -1.43 -15.91 6.45
CA ILE A 134 -1.24 -14.48 6.71
C ILE A 134 -1.81 -14.20 8.10
N ILE A 135 -1.07 -13.47 8.93
CA ILE A 135 -1.52 -13.09 10.27
C ILE A 135 -1.56 -11.58 10.35
N LEU A 136 -2.73 -11.04 10.71
CA LEU A 136 -2.89 -9.65 11.12
C LEU A 136 -2.86 -9.61 12.66
N ARG A 137 -1.82 -8.99 13.20
CA ARG A 137 -1.60 -8.94 14.64
C ARG A 137 -1.51 -7.50 15.13
N THR A 138 -2.11 -7.21 16.28
CA THR A 138 -1.96 -5.92 16.96
C THR A 138 -1.38 -6.13 18.34
N ARG A 139 -0.48 -5.22 18.75
CA ARG A 139 0.15 -5.21 20.08
C ARG A 139 0.40 -3.79 20.55
N THR A 140 0.55 -3.63 21.84
CA THR A 140 1.21 -2.45 22.42
C THR A 140 2.72 -2.66 22.43
N ALA A 141 3.49 -1.62 22.11
CA ALA A 141 4.93 -1.62 22.27
C ALA A 141 5.37 -0.46 23.15
N PHE A 142 6.40 -0.71 23.96
CA PHE A 142 6.87 0.24 24.97
C PHE A 142 8.24 0.78 24.60
N GLN A 143 8.51 2.04 25.01
CA GLN A 143 9.83 2.67 24.87
C GLN A 143 10.36 2.68 23.43
N VAL A 144 9.49 2.94 22.45
CA VAL A 144 9.83 2.99 21.03
C VAL A 144 10.19 4.41 20.61
N THR A 145 11.28 4.55 19.86
CA THR A 145 11.66 5.83 19.23
C THR A 145 11.04 5.92 17.84
N LEU A 146 10.20 6.94 17.62
CA LEU A 146 9.58 7.27 16.35
C LEU A 146 10.08 8.66 15.92
N GLN A 147 10.66 8.75 14.71
CA GLN A 147 11.16 10.02 14.13
C GLN A 147 12.04 10.84 15.09
N GLY A 148 12.84 10.19 15.94
CA GLY A 148 13.73 10.83 16.90
C GLY A 148 13.08 11.18 18.26
N GLU A 149 11.77 11.02 18.41
CA GLU A 149 11.03 11.21 19.66
C GLU A 149 10.77 9.87 20.35
N ARG A 150 11.06 9.79 21.67
CA ARG A 150 10.83 8.56 22.43
C ARG A 150 9.42 8.53 23.00
N HIS A 151 8.66 7.53 22.60
CA HIS A 151 7.29 7.30 23.05
C HIS A 151 7.26 6.20 24.10
N ARG A 152 6.54 6.45 25.20
CA ARG A 152 6.35 5.46 26.26
C ARG A 152 5.53 4.26 25.77
N LEU A 153 4.52 4.54 24.95
CA LEU A 153 3.56 3.57 24.43
C LEU A 153 3.23 3.90 22.97
N VAL A 154 3.25 2.89 22.13
CA VAL A 154 2.86 2.97 20.73
C VAL A 154 1.99 1.78 20.35
N ALA A 155 1.12 1.97 19.36
CA ALA A 155 0.42 0.87 18.71
C ALA A 155 1.36 0.20 17.71
N ARG A 156 1.42 -1.12 17.74
CA ARG A 156 2.13 -1.95 16.77
C ARG A 156 1.12 -2.83 16.03
N ILE A 157 1.18 -2.78 14.71
CA ILE A 157 0.37 -3.59 13.80
C ILE A 157 1.32 -4.39 12.93
N ASP A 158 1.21 -5.71 12.99
CA ASP A 158 2.05 -6.62 12.21
C ASP A 158 1.22 -7.31 11.13
N VAL A 159 1.82 -7.41 9.95
CA VAL A 159 1.38 -8.29 8.87
C VAL A 159 2.47 -9.33 8.67
N ILE A 160 2.12 -10.58 8.90
CA ILE A 160 3.06 -11.69 8.89
C ILE A 160 2.62 -12.69 7.82
N ASP A 161 3.53 -13.16 6.99
CA ASP A 161 3.28 -14.23 6.02
C ASP A 161 4.30 -15.35 6.10
N THR A 162 3.87 -16.54 5.69
CA THR A 162 4.70 -17.75 5.64
C THR A 162 5.28 -18.00 4.26
N GLY A 163 5.42 -16.96 3.43
CA GLY A 163 5.92 -17.04 2.06
C GLY A 163 7.43 -17.31 1.96
N ALA A 164 7.92 -17.24 0.73
CA ALA A 164 9.32 -17.54 0.41
C ALA A 164 10.34 -16.54 1.01
N GLY A 165 9.87 -15.44 1.60
CA GLY A 165 10.71 -14.36 2.09
C GLY A 165 11.11 -13.37 0.99
N ILE A 166 11.74 -12.28 1.41
CA ILE A 166 12.25 -11.22 0.53
C ILE A 166 13.70 -11.51 0.22
N PRO A 167 14.09 -11.59 -1.07
CA PRO A 167 15.48 -11.80 -1.46
C PRO A 167 16.42 -10.77 -0.83
N PRO A 168 17.59 -11.18 -0.27
CA PRO A 168 18.49 -10.26 0.44
C PRO A 168 18.89 -9.02 -0.36
N HIS A 169 19.09 -9.15 -1.67
CA HIS A 169 19.50 -8.03 -2.54
C HIS A 169 18.41 -6.96 -2.73
N LEU A 170 17.14 -7.26 -2.37
CA LEU A 170 16.02 -6.32 -2.45
C LEU A 170 15.72 -5.67 -1.08
N GLN A 171 16.21 -6.23 0.02
CA GLN A 171 15.84 -5.79 1.36
C GLN A 171 16.25 -4.34 1.62
N ASP A 172 17.44 -3.92 1.20
CA ASP A 172 17.93 -2.55 1.40
C ASP A 172 17.16 -1.50 0.60
N THR A 173 16.56 -1.90 -0.51
CA THR A 173 15.84 -1.00 -1.42
C THR A 173 14.33 -1.17 -1.42
N LEU A 174 13.80 -2.02 -0.56
CA LEU A 174 12.41 -2.48 -0.56
C LEU A 174 11.37 -1.34 -0.53
N PHE A 175 11.69 -0.24 0.15
CA PHE A 175 10.83 0.93 0.26
C PHE A 175 11.12 2.00 -0.80
N TYR A 176 12.03 1.77 -1.74
CA TYR A 176 12.24 2.72 -2.82
C TYR A 176 11.16 2.55 -3.89
N PRO A 177 10.70 3.65 -4.50
CA PRO A 177 9.73 3.57 -5.59
C PRO A 177 10.23 2.71 -6.74
N MET A 178 9.32 1.96 -7.37
CA MET A 178 9.58 1.10 -8.54
C MET A 178 10.50 -0.11 -8.28
N VAL A 179 10.81 -0.41 -7.03
CA VAL A 179 11.50 -1.64 -6.66
C VAL A 179 10.45 -2.74 -6.51
N SER A 180 10.54 -3.76 -7.35
CA SER A 180 9.69 -4.94 -7.31
C SER A 180 10.54 -6.18 -7.55
N GLY A 181 10.43 -7.17 -6.70
CA GLY A 181 11.03 -8.50 -6.91
C GLY A 181 10.22 -9.42 -7.82
N ARG A 182 9.16 -8.90 -8.47
CA ARG A 182 8.20 -9.71 -9.23
C ARG A 182 7.86 -9.06 -10.57
N GLU A 183 7.68 -9.91 -11.58
CA GLU A 183 7.13 -9.50 -12.87
C GLU A 183 5.68 -9.00 -12.70
N GLY A 184 5.39 -7.80 -13.21
CA GLY A 184 4.06 -7.17 -13.12
C GLY A 184 3.76 -6.41 -11.83
N GLY A 185 4.63 -6.43 -10.83
CA GLY A 185 4.52 -5.60 -9.63
C GLY A 185 4.93 -4.15 -9.92
N ASN A 186 4.12 -3.18 -9.50
CA ASN A 186 4.40 -1.75 -9.74
C ASN A 186 5.54 -1.19 -8.87
N GLY A 187 5.99 -1.93 -7.84
CA GLY A 187 7.03 -1.49 -6.91
C GLY A 187 6.70 -0.21 -6.12
N LEU A 188 5.43 0.21 -6.09
CA LEU A 188 5.00 1.46 -5.47
C LEU A 188 4.30 1.27 -4.12
N GLY A 189 3.75 0.08 -3.87
CA GLY A 189 2.91 -0.17 -2.69
C GLY A 189 3.63 0.08 -1.36
N LEU A 190 4.85 -0.40 -1.21
CA LEU A 190 5.62 -0.24 0.03
C LEU A 190 6.18 1.18 0.20
N SER A 191 6.57 1.86 -0.86
CA SER A 191 7.00 3.26 -0.80
C SER A 191 5.85 4.19 -0.39
N ILE A 192 4.64 3.93 -0.89
CA ILE A 192 3.41 4.62 -0.47
C ILE A 192 3.11 4.32 1.00
N ALA A 193 3.14 3.05 1.41
CA ALA A 193 2.91 2.65 2.78
C ALA A 193 3.85 3.38 3.74
N ARG A 194 5.15 3.42 3.44
CA ARG A 194 6.13 4.15 4.23
C ARG A 194 5.81 5.64 4.31
N SER A 195 5.49 6.28 3.18
CA SER A 195 5.14 7.71 3.16
C SER A 195 3.92 8.04 4.02
N LEU A 196 2.89 7.19 4.00
CA LEU A 196 1.68 7.37 4.80
C LEU A 196 1.93 7.14 6.29
N VAL A 197 2.74 6.14 6.65
CA VAL A 197 3.15 5.89 8.05
C VAL A 197 3.98 7.06 8.58
N ASP A 198 4.90 7.61 7.77
CA ASP A 198 5.68 8.80 8.13
C ASP A 198 4.79 10.02 8.40
N GLN A 199 3.67 10.18 7.67
CA GLN A 199 2.67 11.23 7.91
C GLN A 199 1.97 11.11 9.27
N HIS A 200 1.87 9.89 9.78
CA HIS A 200 1.34 9.61 11.12
C HIS A 200 2.39 9.73 12.23
N ALA A 201 3.59 10.26 11.91
CA ALA A 201 4.75 10.26 12.81
C ALA A 201 5.13 8.84 13.28
N GLY A 202 4.77 7.84 12.47
CA GLY A 202 5.02 6.43 12.73
C GLY A 202 6.34 5.94 12.14
N LYS A 203 6.51 4.63 12.20
CA LYS A 203 7.64 3.90 11.64
C LYS A 203 7.16 2.59 11.06
N ILE A 204 7.79 2.13 9.96
CA ILE A 204 7.58 0.81 9.39
C ILE A 204 8.92 0.07 9.37
N GLU A 205 8.92 -1.15 9.85
CA GLU A 205 10.07 -2.06 9.84
C GLU A 205 9.65 -3.41 9.25
N PHE A 206 10.62 -4.21 8.87
CA PHE A 206 10.36 -5.58 8.46
C PHE A 206 11.50 -6.50 8.86
N THR A 207 11.17 -7.78 9.00
CA THR A 207 12.11 -8.88 9.08
C THR A 207 11.67 -9.96 8.10
N SER A 208 12.61 -10.59 7.40
CA SER A 208 12.26 -11.58 6.40
C SER A 208 13.34 -12.65 6.24
N TRP A 209 12.89 -13.89 6.23
CA TRP A 209 13.64 -15.08 5.86
C TRP A 209 12.68 -16.09 5.22
N PRO A 210 13.16 -17.13 4.53
CA PRO A 210 12.29 -18.16 3.94
C PRO A 210 11.34 -18.77 4.97
N GLY A 211 10.03 -18.69 4.69
CA GLY A 211 8.98 -19.17 5.58
C GLY A 211 8.43 -18.14 6.57
N ASN A 212 8.98 -16.93 6.60
CA ASN A 212 8.44 -15.85 7.45
C ASN A 212 8.84 -14.47 6.95
N THR A 213 7.86 -13.63 6.66
CA THR A 213 8.05 -12.20 6.47
C THR A 213 7.10 -11.46 7.40
N GLU A 214 7.63 -10.55 8.20
CA GLU A 214 6.87 -9.74 9.14
C GLU A 214 7.12 -8.25 8.84
N PHE A 215 6.06 -7.52 8.52
CA PHE A 215 6.05 -6.06 8.47
C PHE A 215 5.40 -5.52 9.73
N SER A 216 6.10 -4.64 10.44
CA SER A 216 5.65 -4.00 11.67
C SER A 216 5.46 -2.51 11.47
N ILE A 217 4.25 -2.01 11.72
CA ILE A 217 3.88 -0.61 11.67
C ILE A 217 3.74 -0.11 13.09
N TYR A 218 4.42 0.96 13.43
CA TYR A 218 4.36 1.61 14.75
C TYR A 218 3.71 2.96 14.62
N LEU A 219 2.66 3.22 15.40
CA LEU A 219 1.94 4.48 15.42
C LEU A 219 1.91 5.07 16.84
N PRO A 220 2.14 6.38 17.01
CA PRO A 220 2.11 6.99 18.32
C PRO A 220 0.69 6.98 18.90
N ILE A 221 0.57 6.63 20.17
CA ILE A 221 -0.65 6.77 20.97
C ILE A 221 -0.53 8.13 21.67
N LYS A 222 -1.37 9.09 21.25
CA LYS A 222 -1.43 10.44 21.81
C LYS A 222 -2.81 10.67 22.39
#